data_e63ce932572e7d34d8e61dcc28529a38
#
_entry.id   e63ce932572e7d34d8e61dcc28529a38
#
_cell.length_a   1.000
_cell.length_b   1.000
_cell.length_c   1.000
_cell.angle_alpha   90.00
_cell.angle_beta   90.00
_cell.angle_gamma   90.00
#
_symmetry.space_group_name_H-M   'P 1'
#
loop_
_entity.id
_entity.type
_entity.pdbx_description
1 polymer ?
#
loop_
_entity_poly.entity_id
_entity_poly.type
_entity_poly.pdbx_seq_one_letter_code
_entity_poly.pdbx_strand_id
1 'polypeptide(L)'
;MRRIILLFTIFFVLITESQAQEAVFLGTEEVDRAVIIAGDTLTLPFDMSREKRLLPEDIRNKREGWYATGLPELTVDPIRGLTVGANAFLFNNNDRTDPFYYFTPYRIRYAMGLRVAQNGRIDAELNVDVPFIFNSKWRFRGDFIYANDPNWQYFGIGSQTLNNLRYQDKRTGNIVENARFPQYYENLALTRPGRGPAFGEDPNETYTDVHFNEVDYSQFLLGLALERTFFEGRMRLMLGAEILVIGIEQYDKRTTVEAIDINTGEETGAVQGQTRLTRDFLAGQQGDANSSWARFNIGGYNGGRIGLLQTGLMWDTRDLEPDPSRGMFLEYAQEISATWTGSEFDFTKHLVQGMFYQRVLPNSLGRTVFASRFALGYIRGNNIPFTEVLDLWGASEGGGIPVLGGARALRGYREGRFAGMVTALANIELRSRFYQTTIMNQHMAFSAVPFLDAGRVYDSFGDMSLDNIKVNPGIGLRLAWNQATILRMDYARSAEDAQFFFVFGHTF
;
A
#
# COMPACT_ATOMS: atom_id res chain seq x y z
N MET A 1 -1.13 -22.29 13.69
CA MET A 1 -2.02 -21.50 14.57
C MET A 1 -1.44 -21.26 15.97
N ARG A 2 -1.26 -22.28 16.87
CA ARG A 2 -0.72 -22.03 18.22
C ARG A 2 0.63 -21.31 18.27
N ARG A 3 1.58 -21.57 17.35
CA ARG A 3 2.91 -20.93 17.33
C ARG A 3 2.87 -19.47 16.84
N ILE A 4 1.94 -19.12 15.96
CA ILE A 4 1.77 -17.74 15.45
C ILE A 4 1.04 -16.91 16.53
N ILE A 5 0.03 -17.47 17.19
CA ILE A 5 -0.63 -16.85 18.35
C ILE A 5 0.39 -16.64 19.46
N LEU A 6 1.28 -17.60 19.70
CA LEU A 6 2.33 -17.50 20.71
C LEU A 6 3.35 -16.39 20.37
N LEU A 7 3.75 -16.22 19.10
CA LEU A 7 4.63 -15.13 18.66
C LEU A 7 3.95 -13.76 18.81
N PHE A 8 2.67 -13.65 18.44
CA PHE A 8 1.88 -12.45 18.68
C PHE A 8 1.71 -12.17 20.17
N THR A 9 1.47 -13.21 20.98
CA THR A 9 1.34 -13.09 22.44
C THR A 9 2.66 -12.74 23.09
N ILE A 10 3.78 -13.33 22.69
CA ILE A 10 5.12 -13.00 23.21
C ILE A 10 5.52 -11.59 22.81
N PHE A 11 5.23 -11.16 21.57
CA PHE A 11 5.50 -9.79 21.14
C PHE A 11 4.61 -8.78 21.89
N PHE A 12 3.35 -9.11 22.11
CA PHE A 12 2.43 -8.31 22.94
C PHE A 12 2.89 -8.25 24.41
N VAL A 13 3.37 -9.34 24.97
CA VAL A 13 3.89 -9.42 26.36
C VAL A 13 5.20 -8.63 26.49
N LEU A 14 6.12 -8.72 25.51
CA LEU A 14 7.37 -7.95 25.54
C LEU A 14 7.13 -6.44 25.40
N ILE A 15 6.10 -6.02 24.64
CA ILE A 15 5.69 -4.62 24.55
C ILE A 15 5.01 -4.18 25.86
N THR A 16 4.18 -5.02 26.47
CA THR A 16 3.49 -4.70 27.73
C THR A 16 4.44 -4.62 28.92
N GLU A 17 5.49 -5.45 29.00
CA GLU A 17 6.50 -5.33 30.07
C GLU A 17 7.37 -4.08 29.93
N SER A 18 7.68 -3.63 28.70
CA SER A 18 8.39 -2.36 28.47
C SER A 18 7.53 -1.12 28.75
N GLN A 19 6.23 -1.24 28.70
CA GLN A 19 5.24 -0.18 28.99
C GLN A 19 4.61 -0.31 30.38
N ALA A 20 5.01 -1.30 31.19
CA ALA A 20 4.41 -1.59 32.50
C ALA A 20 4.56 -0.47 33.55
N GLN A 21 5.22 0.64 33.23
CA GLN A 21 5.22 1.85 34.06
C GLN A 21 4.23 2.93 33.61
N GLU A 22 3.55 2.81 32.45
CA GLU A 22 2.54 3.78 31.98
C GLU A 22 1.39 3.17 31.17
N ALA A 23 1.20 1.85 31.16
CA ALA A 23 0.08 1.23 30.45
C ALA A 23 -1.17 1.24 31.30
N VAL A 24 -1.90 2.32 31.24
CA VAL A 24 -3.27 2.35 31.75
C VAL A 24 -4.22 2.06 30.60
N PHE A 25 -4.56 0.81 30.43
CA PHE A 25 -5.59 0.39 29.46
C PHE A 25 -6.99 0.94 29.79
N LEU A 26 -7.20 1.44 31.03
CA LEU A 26 -8.43 2.07 31.54
C LEU A 26 -8.09 3.04 32.69
N GLY A 27 -7.07 3.88 32.56
CA GLY A 27 -6.74 4.89 33.58
C GLY A 27 -7.55 6.16 33.41
N THR A 28 -7.78 6.84 34.50
CA THR A 28 -8.29 8.21 34.58
C THR A 28 -7.26 9.17 33.98
N GLU A 29 -7.10 9.16 32.65
CA GLU A 29 -6.21 10.10 32.00
C GLU A 29 -6.85 11.47 31.93
N GLU A 30 -6.04 12.47 32.16
CA GLU A 30 -6.43 13.87 32.06
C GLU A 30 -6.93 14.18 30.65
N VAL A 31 -8.15 14.68 30.57
CA VAL A 31 -8.75 15.15 29.31
C VAL A 31 -8.59 16.66 29.22
N ASP A 32 -8.24 17.14 28.03
CA ASP A 32 -8.20 18.56 27.76
C ASP A 32 -9.57 19.05 27.29
N ARG A 33 -10.19 19.94 28.06
CA ARG A 33 -11.34 20.76 27.64
C ARG A 33 -10.93 22.14 27.20
N ALA A 34 -9.75 22.56 27.57
CA ALA A 34 -9.24 23.87 27.27
C ALA A 34 -7.72 23.83 27.07
N VAL A 35 -7.26 24.66 26.14
CA VAL A 35 -5.84 24.87 25.90
C VAL A 35 -5.51 26.30 26.35
N ILE A 36 -4.60 26.45 27.32
CA ILE A 36 -4.16 27.75 27.81
C ILE A 36 -2.93 28.19 26.99
N ILE A 37 -3.04 29.36 26.35
CA ILE A 37 -1.99 29.93 25.52
C ILE A 37 -1.88 31.41 25.81
N ALA A 38 -0.70 31.86 26.21
CA ALA A 38 -0.40 33.26 26.49
C ALA A 38 -1.41 33.96 27.41
N GLY A 39 -2.08 33.20 28.31
CA GLY A 39 -3.10 33.72 29.21
C GLY A 39 -4.54 33.55 28.74
N ASP A 40 -4.76 33.22 27.49
CA ASP A 40 -6.09 32.96 26.93
C ASP A 40 -6.45 31.48 27.03
N THR A 41 -7.70 31.19 27.37
CA THR A 41 -8.24 29.83 27.46
C THR A 41 -9.09 29.53 26.22
N LEU A 42 -8.61 28.64 25.35
CA LEU A 42 -9.34 28.16 24.19
C LEU A 42 -10.14 26.91 24.59
N THR A 43 -11.47 26.98 24.47
CA THR A 43 -12.36 25.87 24.84
C THR A 43 -12.63 24.95 23.66
N LEU A 44 -12.41 23.66 23.84
CA LEU A 44 -12.80 22.62 22.87
C LEU A 44 -14.32 22.38 22.91
N PRO A 45 -14.98 22.12 21.78
CA PRO A 45 -16.40 21.79 21.75
C PRO A 45 -16.71 20.42 22.38
N PHE A 46 -15.71 19.58 22.60
CA PHE A 46 -15.80 18.29 23.28
C PHE A 46 -14.44 17.89 23.86
N ASP A 47 -14.46 16.93 24.77
CA ASP A 47 -13.25 16.45 25.44
C ASP A 47 -12.32 15.72 24.46
N MET A 48 -11.02 16.01 24.56
CA MET A 48 -9.95 15.34 23.83
C MET A 48 -8.92 14.77 24.82
N SER A 49 -8.42 13.59 24.56
CA SER A 49 -7.35 13.00 25.35
C SER A 49 -6.07 13.83 25.19
N ARG A 50 -5.36 14.03 26.31
CA ARG A 50 -4.11 14.77 26.34
C ARG A 50 -3.01 14.09 25.49
N GLU A 51 -3.03 12.77 25.35
CA GLU A 51 -2.09 12.04 24.49
C GLU A 51 -2.27 12.35 22.99
N LYS A 52 -3.47 12.77 22.57
CA LYS A 52 -3.75 13.25 21.19
C LYS A 52 -3.30 14.68 20.95
N ARG A 53 -2.83 15.38 21.98
CA ARG A 53 -2.29 16.72 21.85
C ARG A 53 -0.91 16.65 21.18
N LEU A 54 -0.71 17.48 20.17
CA LEU A 54 0.57 17.64 19.48
C LEU A 54 1.65 18.05 20.47
N LEU A 55 2.86 17.55 20.27
CA LEU A 55 3.99 17.91 21.11
C LEU A 55 4.36 19.40 20.95
N PRO A 56 4.92 20.06 21.99
CA PRO A 56 5.33 21.47 21.90
C PRO A 56 6.28 21.76 20.73
N GLU A 57 7.15 20.80 20.37
CA GLU A 57 8.05 20.89 19.22
C GLU A 57 7.29 20.92 17.90
N ASP A 58 6.21 20.10 17.79
CA ASP A 58 5.37 20.04 16.61
C ASP A 58 4.51 21.30 16.46
N ILE A 59 3.93 21.79 17.57
CA ILE A 59 3.15 23.04 17.57
C ILE A 59 4.03 24.25 17.17
N ARG A 60 5.28 24.29 17.64
CA ARG A 60 6.23 25.37 17.30
C ARG A 60 6.48 25.46 15.80
N ASN A 61 6.60 24.30 15.15
CA ASN A 61 6.94 24.19 13.73
C ASN A 61 5.70 24.12 12.82
N LYS A 62 4.49 24.10 13.40
CA LYS A 62 3.24 24.04 12.65
C LYS A 62 2.93 25.40 12.04
N ARG A 63 2.65 25.39 10.73
CA ARG A 63 2.31 26.60 9.98
C ARG A 63 0.84 26.96 10.15
N GLU A 64 0.52 28.24 10.24
CA GLU A 64 -0.85 28.75 10.32
C GLU A 64 -1.43 29.03 8.93
N GLY A 65 -2.77 28.99 8.83
CA GLY A 65 -3.52 29.33 7.62
C GLY A 65 -3.33 28.35 6.48
N TRP A 66 -3.48 28.86 5.27
CA TRP A 66 -3.29 28.10 4.03
C TRP A 66 -1.83 28.04 3.63
N TYR A 67 -1.38 26.87 3.24
CA TYR A 67 -0.07 26.68 2.64
C TYR A 67 -0.08 25.45 1.71
N ALA A 68 0.85 25.44 0.77
CA ALA A 68 1.04 24.34 -0.14
C ALA A 68 2.44 23.74 0.03
N THR A 69 2.52 22.44 -0.19
CA THR A 69 3.78 21.69 -0.37
C THR A 69 3.64 20.83 -1.62
N GLY A 70 4.74 20.39 -2.18
CA GLY A 70 4.71 19.51 -3.34
C GLY A 70 6.00 19.56 -4.11
N LEU A 71 6.23 18.52 -4.88
CA LEU A 71 7.44 18.38 -5.72
C LEU A 71 7.05 17.77 -7.07
N PRO A 72 7.76 18.14 -8.13
CA PRO A 72 7.76 17.37 -9.36
C PRO A 72 8.32 15.98 -9.08
N GLU A 73 7.81 15.00 -9.79
CA GLU A 73 8.26 13.61 -9.74
C GLU A 73 8.93 13.26 -11.07
N LEU A 74 10.10 12.66 -10.99
CA LEU A 74 10.81 12.13 -12.14
C LEU A 74 11.39 10.77 -11.73
N THR A 75 10.87 9.71 -12.32
CA THR A 75 11.32 8.35 -12.03
C THR A 75 11.58 7.58 -13.31
N VAL A 76 12.44 6.57 -13.23
CA VAL A 76 12.70 5.64 -14.32
C VAL A 76 12.49 4.23 -13.83
N ASP A 77 11.64 3.51 -14.49
CA ASP A 77 11.32 2.11 -14.20
C ASP A 77 11.57 1.25 -15.46
N PRO A 78 12.13 0.03 -15.32
CA PRO A 78 12.39 -0.84 -16.47
C PRO A 78 11.15 -1.22 -17.29
N ILE A 79 9.96 -1.22 -16.66
CA ILE A 79 8.70 -1.57 -17.32
C ILE A 79 8.02 -0.34 -17.92
N ARG A 80 7.98 0.76 -17.17
CA ARG A 80 7.21 1.97 -17.53
C ARG A 80 8.04 3.03 -18.25
N GLY A 81 9.36 2.88 -18.24
CA GLY A 81 10.27 3.89 -18.78
C GLY A 81 10.34 5.14 -17.91
N LEU A 82 10.54 6.29 -18.53
CA LEU A 82 10.55 7.58 -17.85
C LEU A 82 9.12 7.97 -17.44
N THR A 83 8.93 8.25 -16.16
CA THR A 83 7.69 8.80 -15.61
C THR A 83 7.94 10.23 -15.15
N VAL A 84 7.09 11.15 -15.59
CA VAL A 84 7.09 12.56 -15.21
C VAL A 84 5.75 12.85 -14.50
N GLY A 85 5.80 13.57 -13.41
CA GLY A 85 4.59 13.90 -12.67
C GLY A 85 4.78 15.03 -11.67
N ALA A 86 3.76 15.25 -10.86
CA ALA A 86 3.81 16.13 -9.71
C ALA A 86 2.85 15.65 -8.63
N ASN A 87 3.27 15.78 -7.38
CA ASN A 87 2.40 15.65 -6.22
C ASN A 87 2.33 16.99 -5.53
N ALA A 88 1.13 17.47 -5.25
CA ALA A 88 0.85 18.73 -4.59
C ALA A 88 -0.11 18.52 -3.42
N PHE A 89 0.16 19.18 -2.32
CA PHE A 89 -0.67 19.15 -1.13
C PHE A 89 -1.04 20.59 -0.76
N LEU A 90 -2.33 20.84 -0.55
CA LEU A 90 -2.84 22.09 -0.05
C LEU A 90 -3.44 21.87 1.32
N PHE A 91 -2.94 22.58 2.32
CA PHE A 91 -3.35 22.46 3.71
C PHE A 91 -3.99 23.76 4.19
N ASN A 92 -4.97 23.63 5.08
CA ASN A 92 -5.41 24.69 5.95
C ASN A 92 -5.29 24.23 7.40
N ASN A 93 -4.54 24.96 8.21
CA ASN A 93 -4.38 24.66 9.64
C ASN A 93 -5.25 25.54 10.54
N ASN A 94 -5.98 26.52 9.97
CA ASN A 94 -6.49 27.66 10.72
C ASN A 94 -5.35 28.41 11.44
N ASP A 95 -5.63 29.08 12.52
CA ASP A 95 -4.67 29.80 13.35
C ASP A 95 -4.65 29.26 14.78
N ARG A 96 -3.81 29.83 15.64
CA ARG A 96 -3.66 29.39 17.03
C ARG A 96 -4.86 29.68 17.92
N THR A 97 -5.86 30.41 17.43
CA THR A 97 -7.14 30.60 18.14
C THR A 97 -8.10 29.44 17.95
N ASP A 98 -7.88 28.58 16.95
CA ASP A 98 -8.62 27.33 16.80
C ASP A 98 -8.11 26.30 17.80
N PRO A 99 -8.92 25.81 18.75
CA PRO A 99 -8.49 24.83 19.73
C PRO A 99 -8.03 23.51 19.08
N PHE A 100 -8.56 23.13 17.92
CA PHE A 100 -8.11 21.94 17.19
C PHE A 100 -6.74 22.10 16.53
N TYR A 101 -6.20 23.32 16.43
CA TYR A 101 -4.83 23.55 15.99
C TYR A 101 -3.80 22.69 16.77
N TYR A 102 -4.13 22.38 18.04
CA TYR A 102 -3.27 21.66 18.96
C TYR A 102 -3.48 20.13 18.96
N PHE A 103 -4.44 19.62 18.18
CA PHE A 103 -4.85 18.21 18.21
C PHE A 103 -4.84 17.53 16.84
N THR A 104 -4.69 18.28 15.75
CA THR A 104 -4.67 17.72 14.39
C THR A 104 -3.44 18.20 13.62
N PRO A 105 -2.92 17.44 12.66
CA PRO A 105 -1.86 17.92 11.78
C PRO A 105 -2.33 19.05 10.87
N TYR A 106 -3.58 19.04 10.47
CA TYR A 106 -4.27 20.03 9.62
C TYR A 106 -5.78 20.03 9.89
N ARG A 107 -6.48 21.06 9.44
CA ARG A 107 -7.95 21.15 9.46
C ARG A 107 -8.57 20.74 8.13
N ILE A 108 -7.88 21.00 7.04
CA ILE A 108 -8.26 20.59 5.70
C ILE A 108 -6.97 20.20 4.97
N ARG A 109 -7.02 19.09 4.25
CA ARG A 109 -5.98 18.68 3.31
C ARG A 109 -6.61 18.30 1.98
N TYR A 110 -6.03 18.81 0.90
CA TYR A 110 -6.17 18.28 -0.45
C TYR A 110 -4.82 17.69 -0.85
N ALA A 111 -4.81 16.45 -1.29
CA ALA A 111 -3.65 15.82 -1.89
C ALA A 111 -3.97 15.52 -3.36
N MET A 112 -3.12 15.96 -4.26
CA MET A 112 -3.31 15.85 -5.70
C MET A 112 -2.07 15.22 -6.32
N GLY A 113 -2.24 14.25 -7.20
CA GLY A 113 -1.18 13.62 -7.96
C GLY A 113 -1.53 13.53 -9.44
N LEU A 114 -0.57 13.78 -10.30
CA LEU A 114 -0.66 13.53 -11.73
C LEU A 114 0.66 12.97 -12.23
N ARG A 115 0.62 11.81 -12.90
CA ARG A 115 1.80 11.14 -13.43
C ARG A 115 1.53 10.64 -14.85
N VAL A 116 2.52 10.77 -15.71
CA VAL A 116 2.50 10.22 -17.07
C VAL A 116 3.81 9.51 -17.31
N ALA A 117 3.76 8.29 -17.80
CA ALA A 117 4.93 7.50 -18.11
C ALA A 117 5.11 7.30 -19.64
N GLN A 118 6.33 6.98 -20.02
CA GLN A 118 6.72 6.80 -21.42
C GLN A 118 5.95 5.64 -22.11
N ASN A 119 5.56 4.61 -21.35
CA ASN A 119 4.76 3.50 -21.87
C ASN A 119 3.28 3.84 -22.11
N GLY A 120 2.83 5.07 -21.79
CA GLY A 120 1.44 5.50 -21.89
C GLY A 120 0.64 5.39 -20.59
N ARG A 121 1.28 5.01 -19.47
CA ARG A 121 0.62 5.05 -18.16
C ARG A 121 0.23 6.47 -17.78
N ILE A 122 -0.97 6.62 -17.25
CA ILE A 122 -1.50 7.87 -16.68
C ILE A 122 -2.10 7.56 -15.33
N ASP A 123 -1.72 8.31 -14.31
CA ASP A 123 -2.35 8.29 -12.99
C ASP A 123 -2.77 9.71 -12.62
N ALA A 124 -4.01 9.88 -12.17
CA ALA A 124 -4.53 11.12 -11.59
C ALA A 124 -5.26 10.81 -10.30
N GLU A 125 -4.92 11.50 -9.22
CA GLU A 125 -5.51 11.29 -7.91
C GLU A 125 -5.86 12.62 -7.23
N LEU A 126 -6.99 12.62 -6.52
CA LEU A 126 -7.39 13.68 -5.61
C LEU A 126 -7.93 13.06 -4.34
N ASN A 127 -7.31 13.37 -3.22
CA ASN A 127 -7.76 12.99 -1.89
C ASN A 127 -8.11 14.25 -1.10
N VAL A 128 -9.25 14.23 -0.42
CA VAL A 128 -9.74 15.28 0.47
C VAL A 128 -9.89 14.72 1.86
N ASP A 129 -9.38 15.43 2.87
CA ASP A 129 -9.47 15.01 4.25
C ASP A 129 -9.74 16.21 5.17
N VAL A 130 -10.83 16.14 5.92
CA VAL A 130 -11.32 17.22 6.78
C VAL A 130 -11.64 16.67 8.18
N PRO A 131 -10.64 16.60 9.08
CA PRO A 131 -10.87 16.20 10.46
C PRO A 131 -11.69 17.27 11.22
N PHE A 132 -12.61 16.81 12.07
CA PHE A 132 -13.48 17.63 12.92
C PHE A 132 -14.28 18.68 12.13
N ILE A 133 -14.88 18.25 11.00
CA ILE A 133 -15.69 19.12 10.15
C ILE A 133 -16.78 19.84 10.96
N PHE A 134 -16.98 21.12 10.72
CA PHE A 134 -17.91 22.00 11.47
C PHE A 134 -17.66 21.99 12.99
N ASN A 135 -16.41 21.84 13.43
CA ASN A 135 -16.03 21.73 14.84
C ASN A 135 -16.76 20.60 15.59
N SER A 136 -17.10 19.54 14.90
CA SER A 136 -17.80 18.36 15.41
C SER A 136 -16.88 17.16 15.55
N LYS A 137 -17.39 16.06 16.08
CA LYS A 137 -16.67 14.77 16.19
C LYS A 137 -16.58 14.01 14.86
N TRP A 138 -16.93 14.64 13.74
CA TRP A 138 -16.93 14.01 12.43
C TRP A 138 -15.72 14.40 11.61
N ARG A 139 -15.19 13.44 10.85
CA ARG A 139 -14.18 13.61 9.80
C ARG A 139 -14.77 13.18 8.48
N PHE A 140 -14.56 13.97 7.45
CA PHE A 140 -14.93 13.64 6.08
C PHE A 140 -13.69 13.28 5.27
N ARG A 141 -13.82 12.23 4.44
CA ARG A 141 -12.82 11.88 3.42
C ARG A 141 -13.49 11.68 2.07
N GLY A 142 -12.76 12.03 1.02
CA GLY A 142 -13.16 11.78 -0.35
C GLY A 142 -11.94 11.41 -1.18
N ASP A 143 -12.09 10.39 -2.02
CA ASP A 143 -11.05 9.87 -2.89
C ASP A 143 -11.55 9.82 -4.32
N PHE A 144 -10.73 10.32 -5.23
CA PHE A 144 -10.92 10.20 -6.67
C PHE A 144 -9.62 9.69 -7.27
N ILE A 145 -9.68 8.58 -8.03
CA ILE A 145 -8.52 8.01 -8.71
C ILE A 145 -8.92 7.65 -10.14
N TYR A 146 -8.10 8.08 -11.07
CA TYR A 146 -8.07 7.57 -12.43
C TYR A 146 -6.68 7.02 -12.71
N ALA A 147 -6.60 5.78 -13.16
CA ALA A 147 -5.35 5.15 -13.54
C ALA A 147 -5.54 4.39 -14.86
N ASN A 148 -4.51 4.43 -15.69
CA ASN A 148 -4.38 3.61 -16.88
C ASN A 148 -2.95 3.13 -16.97
N ASP A 149 -2.70 1.82 -16.89
CA ASP A 149 -1.37 1.22 -16.97
C ASP A 149 -1.36 0.08 -18.00
N PRO A 150 -0.84 0.31 -19.21
CA PRO A 150 -0.81 -0.72 -20.25
C PRO A 150 0.14 -1.89 -19.93
N ASN A 151 1.04 -1.74 -18.96
CA ASN A 151 1.98 -2.79 -18.57
C ASN A 151 1.78 -3.21 -17.10
N TRP A 152 0.54 -3.19 -16.62
CA TRP A 152 0.22 -3.66 -15.28
C TRP A 152 0.56 -5.15 -15.13
N GLN A 153 1.17 -5.54 -13.98
CA GLN A 153 1.75 -6.86 -13.80
C GLN A 153 0.83 -7.79 -12.99
N TYR A 154 0.53 -8.96 -13.55
CA TYR A 154 -0.18 -10.03 -12.87
C TYR A 154 0.71 -11.27 -12.71
N PHE A 155 1.00 -11.65 -11.46
CA PHE A 155 1.87 -12.80 -11.12
C PHE A 155 1.10 -14.05 -10.70
N GLY A 156 -0.23 -14.06 -10.83
CA GLY A 156 -1.11 -15.13 -10.36
C GLY A 156 -1.61 -14.91 -8.94
N ILE A 157 -2.38 -15.89 -8.44
CA ILE A 157 -3.03 -15.86 -7.12
C ILE A 157 -2.77 -17.19 -6.40
N GLY A 158 -2.59 -17.11 -5.08
CA GLY A 158 -2.40 -18.26 -4.19
C GLY A 158 -0.94 -18.49 -3.81
N SER A 159 -0.73 -19.50 -2.99
CA SER A 159 0.59 -19.89 -2.45
C SER A 159 1.63 -20.20 -3.52
N GLN A 160 1.20 -20.56 -4.74
CA GLN A 160 2.09 -20.75 -5.89
C GLN A 160 2.88 -19.49 -6.26
N THR A 161 2.39 -18.29 -5.95
CA THR A 161 3.12 -17.04 -6.20
C THR A 161 4.39 -16.92 -5.37
N LEU A 162 4.52 -17.68 -4.27
CA LEU A 162 5.71 -17.75 -3.42
C LEU A 162 6.89 -18.47 -4.08
N ASN A 163 6.65 -19.19 -5.18
CA ASN A 163 7.73 -19.83 -5.93
C ASN A 163 8.67 -18.78 -6.51
N ASN A 164 9.95 -19.13 -6.58
CA ASN A 164 10.95 -18.26 -7.19
C ASN A 164 10.66 -18.04 -8.68
N LEU A 165 11.09 -16.91 -9.20
CA LEU A 165 10.99 -16.61 -10.62
C LEU A 165 11.87 -17.57 -11.41
N ARG A 166 11.31 -18.14 -12.50
CA ARG A 166 12.02 -19.02 -13.41
C ARG A 166 11.55 -18.77 -14.83
N TYR A 167 12.44 -18.98 -15.79
CA TYR A 167 12.13 -18.92 -17.21
C TYR A 167 12.98 -19.92 -18.01
N GLN A 168 12.54 -20.24 -19.21
CA GLN A 168 13.35 -20.99 -20.13
C GLN A 168 14.14 -20.02 -21.00
N ASP A 169 15.45 -20.15 -21.03
CA ASP A 169 16.32 -19.40 -21.94
C ASP A 169 16.10 -19.91 -23.37
N LYS A 170 15.55 -19.06 -24.22
CA LYS A 170 15.20 -19.39 -25.60
C LYS A 170 16.41 -19.78 -26.48
N ARG A 171 17.61 -19.31 -26.12
CA ARG A 171 18.84 -19.62 -26.86
C ARG A 171 19.43 -20.98 -26.50
N THR A 172 19.33 -21.36 -25.24
CA THR A 172 19.96 -22.59 -24.73
C THR A 172 18.96 -23.72 -24.47
N GLY A 173 17.66 -23.42 -24.41
CA GLY A 173 16.60 -24.34 -23.99
C GLY A 173 16.63 -24.70 -22.50
N ASN A 174 17.57 -24.15 -21.73
CA ASN A 174 17.74 -24.46 -20.32
C ASN A 174 16.77 -23.68 -19.46
N ILE A 175 16.28 -24.29 -18.36
CA ILE A 175 15.49 -23.61 -17.36
C ILE A 175 16.44 -22.86 -16.41
N VAL A 176 16.24 -21.56 -16.29
CA VAL A 176 16.93 -20.70 -15.33
C VAL A 176 16.05 -20.60 -14.09
N GLU A 177 16.50 -21.23 -13.01
CA GLU A 177 15.86 -21.18 -11.70
C GLU A 177 16.36 -19.96 -10.91
N ASN A 178 15.54 -19.47 -9.97
CA ASN A 178 15.88 -18.34 -9.10
C ASN A 178 16.29 -17.08 -9.89
N ALA A 179 15.60 -16.82 -10.99
CA ALA A 179 15.89 -15.68 -11.84
C ALA A 179 15.70 -14.36 -11.10
N ARG A 180 16.53 -13.38 -11.41
CA ARG A 180 16.25 -12.00 -11.01
C ARG A 180 15.17 -11.40 -11.91
N PHE A 181 14.38 -10.48 -11.36
CA PHE A 181 13.24 -9.92 -12.07
C PHE A 181 13.59 -9.31 -13.44
N PRO A 182 14.65 -8.54 -13.64
CA PRO A 182 14.98 -8.04 -14.99
C PRO A 182 15.21 -9.15 -16.02
N GLN A 183 15.95 -10.20 -15.64
CA GLN A 183 16.18 -11.37 -16.51
C GLN A 183 14.88 -12.11 -16.82
N TYR A 184 14.06 -12.34 -15.78
CA TYR A 184 12.75 -12.95 -15.94
C TYR A 184 11.87 -12.15 -16.89
N TYR A 185 11.78 -10.83 -16.68
CA TYR A 185 10.96 -9.94 -17.48
C TYR A 185 11.36 -9.96 -18.96
N GLU A 186 12.64 -9.82 -19.28
CA GLU A 186 13.15 -9.82 -20.64
C GLU A 186 12.91 -11.17 -21.36
N ASN A 187 12.97 -12.30 -20.66
CA ASN A 187 12.90 -13.63 -21.26
C ASN A 187 11.48 -14.22 -21.31
N LEU A 188 10.51 -13.66 -20.61
CA LEU A 188 9.10 -14.10 -20.64
C LEU A 188 8.21 -13.29 -21.58
N ALA A 189 8.80 -12.74 -22.60
CA ALA A 189 8.03 -11.99 -23.56
C ALA A 189 7.35 -12.91 -24.58
N LEU A 190 6.08 -12.64 -24.89
CA LEU A 190 5.30 -13.26 -25.94
C LEU A 190 5.81 -12.76 -27.31
N THR A 191 5.89 -13.64 -28.31
CA THR A 191 6.42 -13.31 -29.62
C THR A 191 5.31 -13.21 -30.66
N ARG A 192 5.50 -12.35 -31.68
CA ARG A 192 4.63 -12.29 -32.88
C ARG A 192 5.27 -13.05 -34.02
N PRO A 193 4.58 -14.03 -34.65
CA PRO A 193 5.01 -14.60 -35.91
C PRO A 193 4.97 -13.50 -36.99
N GLY A 194 5.99 -13.51 -37.88
CA GLY A 194 6.02 -12.61 -39.01
C GLY A 194 6.64 -11.23 -38.80
N ARG A 195 7.02 -10.85 -37.59
CA ARG A 195 8.05 -9.86 -37.37
C ARG A 195 9.39 -10.59 -37.37
N GLY A 196 9.81 -10.99 -38.57
CA GLY A 196 11.20 -11.31 -38.81
C GLY A 196 12.08 -10.11 -38.49
N PRO A 197 13.38 -10.24 -38.62
CA PRO A 197 14.39 -9.24 -38.27
C PRO A 197 14.21 -7.96 -39.07
N ALA A 198 13.11 -7.26 -38.91
CA ALA A 198 12.90 -5.92 -39.49
C ALA A 198 13.96 -4.93 -38.97
N PHE A 199 14.74 -5.36 -38.03
CA PHE A 199 15.85 -4.60 -37.45
C PHE A 199 17.22 -5.26 -37.64
N GLY A 200 17.32 -6.28 -38.48
CA GLY A 200 18.59 -6.64 -39.15
C GLY A 200 19.46 -7.65 -38.45
N GLU A 201 19.02 -8.41 -37.42
CA GLU A 201 20.06 -9.11 -36.68
C GLU A 201 19.86 -10.61 -36.69
N ASP A 202 19.20 -11.42 -36.45
CA ASP A 202 19.23 -12.88 -36.60
C ASP A 202 17.88 -13.44 -37.09
N PRO A 203 17.85 -14.17 -38.20
CA PRO A 203 16.59 -14.78 -38.68
C PRO A 203 15.99 -15.78 -37.69
N ASN A 204 16.72 -16.19 -36.67
CA ASN A 204 16.25 -17.10 -35.62
C ASN A 204 15.93 -16.38 -34.31
N GLU A 205 16.09 -15.07 -34.19
CA GLU A 205 15.65 -14.32 -33.03
C GLU A 205 14.15 -14.03 -33.08
N THR A 206 13.44 -14.49 -32.10
CA THR A 206 12.03 -14.18 -31.88
C THR A 206 11.91 -12.90 -31.07
N TYR A 207 11.36 -11.85 -31.69
CA TYR A 207 11.13 -10.58 -31.01
C TYR A 207 9.92 -10.64 -30.11
N THR A 208 10.10 -10.07 -28.93
CA THR A 208 9.12 -10.05 -27.87
C THR A 208 8.36 -8.74 -27.89
N ASP A 209 7.04 -8.82 -28.07
CA ASP A 209 6.16 -7.65 -28.19
C ASP A 209 5.40 -7.36 -26.90
N VAL A 210 5.07 -8.41 -26.14
CA VAL A 210 4.26 -8.34 -24.92
C VAL A 210 4.82 -9.34 -23.93
N HIS A 211 4.92 -8.91 -22.66
CA HIS A 211 5.42 -9.80 -21.62
C HIS A 211 4.31 -10.66 -21.04
N PHE A 212 4.65 -11.86 -20.64
CA PHE A 212 3.71 -12.89 -20.18
C PHE A 212 2.82 -12.44 -19.01
N ASN A 213 3.32 -11.58 -18.12
CA ASN A 213 2.58 -11.11 -16.96
C ASN A 213 1.83 -9.79 -17.19
N GLU A 214 1.89 -9.22 -18.39
CA GLU A 214 1.31 -7.90 -18.65
C GLU A 214 -0.16 -7.97 -19.05
N VAL A 215 -0.90 -6.99 -18.58
CA VAL A 215 -2.27 -6.67 -19.01
C VAL A 215 -2.43 -5.16 -19.12
N ASP A 216 -3.31 -4.70 -20.00
CA ASP A 216 -3.72 -3.31 -20.08
C ASP A 216 -4.83 -3.08 -19.03
N TYR A 217 -4.51 -2.29 -18.01
CA TYR A 217 -5.35 -2.04 -16.86
C TYR A 217 -5.81 -0.60 -16.84
N SER A 218 -7.09 -0.38 -16.66
CA SER A 218 -7.66 0.94 -16.40
C SER A 218 -8.57 0.93 -15.19
N GLN A 219 -8.61 2.05 -14.45
CA GLN A 219 -9.38 2.19 -13.23
C GLN A 219 -9.96 3.59 -13.11
N PHE A 220 -11.21 3.66 -12.70
CA PHE A 220 -11.86 4.85 -12.18
C PHE A 220 -12.43 4.53 -10.81
N LEU A 221 -12.07 5.32 -9.79
CA LEU A 221 -12.52 5.15 -8.41
C LEU A 221 -13.07 6.47 -7.87
N LEU A 222 -14.23 6.39 -7.22
CA LEU A 222 -14.81 7.46 -6.42
C LEU A 222 -15.24 6.88 -5.07
N GLY A 223 -14.58 7.35 -3.99
CA GLY A 223 -14.84 6.94 -2.61
C GLY A 223 -15.24 8.12 -1.75
N LEU A 224 -16.18 7.91 -0.83
CA LEU A 224 -16.59 8.86 0.19
C LEU A 224 -16.70 8.16 1.54
N ALA A 225 -16.19 8.79 2.60
CA ALA A 225 -16.26 8.22 3.94
C ALA A 225 -16.52 9.30 5.01
N LEU A 226 -17.22 8.89 6.05
CA LEU A 226 -17.41 9.63 7.27
C LEU A 226 -16.88 8.85 8.46
N GLU A 227 -16.08 9.51 9.30
CA GLU A 227 -15.62 8.94 10.55
C GLU A 227 -16.22 9.72 11.71
N ARG A 228 -16.57 9.01 12.76
CA ARG A 228 -16.96 9.63 14.03
C ARG A 228 -16.00 9.23 15.15
N THR A 229 -15.56 10.24 15.88
CA THR A 229 -14.63 10.10 16.99
C THR A 229 -15.36 9.85 18.32
N PHE A 230 -14.84 8.92 19.13
CA PHE A 230 -15.30 8.54 20.46
C PHE A 230 -14.12 8.49 21.45
N PHE A 231 -14.38 8.30 22.72
CA PHE A 231 -13.37 8.13 23.79
C PHE A 231 -12.26 9.19 23.69
N GLU A 232 -12.66 10.47 23.77
CA GLU A 232 -11.77 11.65 23.76
C GLU A 232 -10.73 11.65 22.59
N GLY A 233 -11.15 11.18 21.42
CA GLY A 233 -10.31 11.18 20.21
C GLY A 233 -9.56 9.89 19.92
N ARG A 234 -9.60 8.90 20.84
CA ARG A 234 -8.83 7.66 20.69
C ARG A 234 -9.48 6.64 19.77
N MET A 235 -10.81 6.53 19.78
CA MET A 235 -11.53 5.59 18.93
C MET A 235 -12.24 6.31 17.80
N ARG A 236 -12.20 5.71 16.61
CA ARG A 236 -12.93 6.18 15.42
C ARG A 236 -13.72 5.04 14.81
N LEU A 237 -14.97 5.32 14.45
CA LEU A 237 -15.81 4.47 13.61
C LEU A 237 -15.94 5.12 12.24
N MET A 238 -15.70 4.38 11.19
CA MET A 238 -15.79 4.82 9.80
C MET A 238 -16.88 4.05 9.08
N LEU A 239 -17.65 4.79 8.28
CA LEU A 239 -18.57 4.25 7.28
C LEU A 239 -18.28 4.94 5.96
N GLY A 240 -18.08 4.16 4.90
CA GLY A 240 -17.78 4.65 3.56
C GLY A 240 -18.53 3.89 2.49
N ALA A 241 -18.56 4.48 1.31
CA ALA A 241 -19.02 3.86 0.09
C ALA A 241 -18.07 4.21 -1.04
N GLU A 242 -17.83 3.24 -1.91
CA GLU A 242 -16.92 3.39 -3.04
C GLU A 242 -17.51 2.75 -4.30
N ILE A 243 -17.28 3.38 -5.42
CA ILE A 243 -17.54 2.83 -6.75
C ILE A 243 -16.22 2.79 -7.49
N LEU A 244 -15.90 1.60 -7.97
CA LEU A 244 -14.71 1.30 -8.74
C LEU A 244 -15.13 0.67 -10.08
N VAL A 245 -14.64 1.21 -11.18
CA VAL A 245 -14.84 0.65 -12.53
C VAL A 245 -13.48 0.28 -13.08
N ILE A 246 -13.31 -0.99 -13.40
CA ILE A 246 -12.05 -1.56 -13.89
C ILE A 246 -12.25 -2.05 -15.32
N GLY A 247 -11.36 -1.66 -16.22
CA GLY A 247 -11.21 -2.21 -17.55
C GLY A 247 -9.94 -3.04 -17.65
N ILE A 248 -10.04 -4.22 -18.24
CA ILE A 248 -8.91 -5.11 -18.50
C ILE A 248 -8.92 -5.51 -19.97
N GLU A 249 -7.81 -5.24 -20.66
CA GLU A 249 -7.58 -5.79 -21.99
C GLU A 249 -6.37 -6.72 -21.99
N GLN A 250 -6.53 -7.88 -22.64
CA GLN A 250 -5.46 -8.86 -22.74
C GLN A 250 -4.73 -8.71 -24.08
N TYR A 251 -3.44 -9.00 -24.06
CA TYR A 251 -2.59 -8.92 -25.23
C TYR A 251 -2.59 -10.18 -26.12
N ASP A 252 -3.09 -11.30 -25.63
CA ASP A 252 -3.10 -12.59 -26.34
C ASP A 252 -3.83 -12.55 -27.67
N LYS A 253 -4.86 -11.74 -27.84
CA LYS A 253 -5.58 -11.56 -29.10
C LYS A 253 -4.73 -10.92 -30.20
N ARG A 254 -3.63 -10.32 -29.84
CA ARG A 254 -2.72 -9.57 -30.73
C ARG A 254 -1.46 -10.36 -31.09
N THR A 255 -1.22 -11.52 -30.43
CA THR A 255 0.03 -12.28 -30.59
C THR A 255 -0.24 -13.76 -30.85
N THR A 256 0.54 -14.35 -31.77
CA THR A 256 0.66 -15.80 -31.93
C THR A 256 2.07 -16.19 -31.48
N VAL A 257 2.22 -17.22 -30.69
CA VAL A 257 3.50 -17.65 -30.12
C VAL A 257 3.69 -19.16 -30.29
N GLU A 258 4.94 -19.59 -30.34
CA GLU A 258 5.28 -20.95 -30.06
C GLU A 258 5.10 -21.18 -28.56
N ALA A 259 4.15 -22.01 -28.21
CA ALA A 259 3.87 -22.28 -26.79
C ALA A 259 4.88 -23.27 -26.27
N ILE A 260 5.60 -22.86 -25.26
CA ILE A 260 6.48 -23.72 -24.48
C ILE A 260 5.82 -23.87 -23.10
N ASP A 261 5.55 -25.09 -22.66
CA ASP A 261 5.14 -25.34 -21.30
C ASP A 261 6.31 -24.98 -20.35
N ILE A 262 6.13 -23.92 -19.59
CA ILE A 262 7.18 -23.42 -18.67
C ILE A 262 7.51 -24.42 -17.54
N ASN A 263 6.67 -25.41 -17.31
CA ASN A 263 6.89 -26.43 -16.27
C ASN A 263 7.67 -27.63 -16.82
N THR A 264 7.40 -28.03 -18.06
CA THR A 264 8.01 -29.21 -18.69
C THR A 264 9.11 -28.83 -19.66
N GLY A 265 9.11 -27.60 -20.18
CA GLY A 265 10.04 -27.16 -21.23
C GLY A 265 9.72 -27.73 -22.62
N GLU A 266 8.59 -28.41 -22.78
CA GLU A 266 8.18 -29.01 -24.05
C GLU A 266 7.46 -27.98 -24.94
N GLU A 267 7.77 -28.01 -26.25
CA GLU A 267 7.04 -27.26 -27.26
C GLU A 267 5.65 -27.88 -27.45
N THR A 268 4.61 -27.11 -27.16
CA THR A 268 3.20 -27.55 -27.29
C THR A 268 2.58 -27.16 -28.63
N GLY A 269 3.39 -26.64 -29.57
CA GLY A 269 2.97 -26.19 -30.89
C GLY A 269 2.65 -24.71 -30.98
N ALA A 270 2.44 -24.19 -32.18
CA ALA A 270 2.07 -22.79 -32.40
C ALA A 270 0.63 -22.54 -31.92
N VAL A 271 0.48 -21.72 -30.90
CA VAL A 271 -0.81 -21.30 -30.35
C VAL A 271 -0.89 -19.79 -30.31
N GLN A 272 -2.10 -19.27 -30.24
CA GLN A 272 -2.27 -17.86 -29.92
C GLN A 272 -1.59 -17.58 -28.57
N GLY A 273 -0.75 -16.55 -28.52
CA GLY A 273 -0.04 -16.20 -27.29
C GLY A 273 -0.99 -15.95 -26.15
N GLN A 274 -0.71 -16.56 -25.01
CA GLN A 274 -1.54 -16.46 -23.82
C GLN A 274 -0.73 -15.81 -22.70
N THR A 275 -1.23 -14.67 -22.22
CA THR A 275 -0.70 -14.07 -20.99
C THR A 275 -1.01 -14.98 -19.79
N ARG A 276 -0.32 -14.74 -18.67
CA ARG A 276 -0.58 -15.49 -17.46
C ARG A 276 -2.02 -15.36 -16.98
N LEU A 277 -2.59 -14.17 -17.09
CA LEU A 277 -3.98 -13.92 -16.72
C LEU A 277 -4.93 -14.80 -17.54
N THR A 278 -4.73 -14.89 -18.85
CA THR A 278 -5.55 -15.76 -19.73
C THR A 278 -5.38 -17.23 -19.39
N ARG A 279 -4.17 -17.70 -19.13
CA ARG A 279 -3.93 -19.11 -18.72
C ARG A 279 -4.68 -19.45 -17.45
N ASP A 280 -4.54 -18.60 -16.41
CA ASP A 280 -5.19 -18.83 -15.13
C ASP A 280 -6.72 -18.79 -15.26
N PHE A 281 -7.26 -17.89 -16.08
CA PHE A 281 -8.69 -17.79 -16.39
C PHE A 281 -9.20 -19.06 -17.10
N LEU A 282 -8.52 -19.51 -18.17
CA LEU A 282 -8.94 -20.69 -18.93
C LEU A 282 -8.87 -21.97 -18.08
N ALA A 283 -7.83 -22.13 -17.26
CA ALA A 283 -7.75 -23.23 -16.31
C ALA A 283 -8.93 -23.20 -15.31
N GLY A 284 -9.32 -22.00 -14.85
CA GLY A 284 -10.51 -21.81 -14.02
C GLY A 284 -11.81 -22.23 -14.73
N GLN A 285 -11.99 -21.83 -16.00
CA GLN A 285 -13.16 -22.19 -16.80
C GLN A 285 -13.25 -23.69 -17.09
N GLN A 286 -12.12 -24.36 -17.24
CA GLN A 286 -12.05 -25.82 -17.43
C GLN A 286 -12.31 -26.61 -16.15
N GLY A 287 -12.41 -25.92 -15.00
CA GLY A 287 -12.63 -26.55 -13.70
C GLY A 287 -11.40 -27.32 -13.19
N ASP A 288 -10.19 -26.91 -13.61
CA ASP A 288 -8.95 -27.47 -13.07
C ASP A 288 -8.88 -27.28 -11.56
N ALA A 289 -8.90 -28.39 -10.82
CA ALA A 289 -8.86 -28.35 -9.35
C ALA A 289 -7.58 -27.71 -8.77
N ASN A 290 -6.52 -27.60 -9.56
CA ASN A 290 -5.29 -26.92 -9.19
C ASN A 290 -5.31 -25.43 -9.49
N SER A 291 -6.26 -24.97 -10.32
CA SER A 291 -6.42 -23.56 -10.64
C SER A 291 -6.89 -22.76 -9.43
N SER A 292 -6.17 -21.70 -9.08
CA SER A 292 -6.59 -20.76 -8.05
C SER A 292 -7.90 -20.04 -8.44
N TRP A 293 -8.13 -19.83 -9.73
CA TRP A 293 -9.37 -19.23 -10.24
C TRP A 293 -10.60 -20.08 -9.93
N ALA A 294 -10.52 -21.40 -10.16
CA ALA A 294 -11.60 -22.32 -9.81
C ALA A 294 -11.76 -22.48 -8.29
N ARG A 295 -10.65 -22.65 -7.56
CA ARG A 295 -10.63 -22.91 -6.11
C ARG A 295 -11.18 -21.76 -5.28
N PHE A 296 -10.95 -20.51 -5.71
CA PHE A 296 -11.29 -19.32 -4.96
C PHE A 296 -12.41 -18.49 -5.56
N ASN A 297 -13.11 -19.02 -6.58
CA ASN A 297 -14.17 -18.30 -7.29
C ASN A 297 -13.70 -16.94 -7.84
N ILE A 298 -12.55 -16.92 -8.48
CA ILE A 298 -11.98 -15.69 -9.05
C ILE A 298 -12.71 -15.34 -10.34
N GLY A 299 -13.06 -14.06 -10.48
CA GLY A 299 -13.71 -13.47 -11.64
C GLY A 299 -13.01 -12.19 -12.10
N GLY A 300 -13.72 -11.39 -12.92
CA GLY A 300 -13.24 -10.08 -13.36
C GLY A 300 -12.19 -10.12 -14.46
N TYR A 301 -12.12 -11.18 -15.28
CA TYR A 301 -11.15 -11.33 -16.38
C TYR A 301 -11.12 -10.13 -17.35
N ASN A 302 -12.28 -9.54 -17.63
CA ASN A 302 -12.40 -8.33 -18.46
C ASN A 302 -12.61 -7.05 -17.65
N GLY A 303 -12.36 -7.09 -16.33
CA GLY A 303 -12.73 -6.02 -15.42
C GLY A 303 -14.19 -6.10 -14.98
N GLY A 304 -14.79 -4.96 -14.69
CA GLY A 304 -16.17 -4.83 -14.26
C GLY A 304 -16.39 -3.70 -13.27
N ARG A 305 -17.61 -3.52 -12.80
CA ARG A 305 -17.97 -2.52 -11.81
C ARG A 305 -18.06 -3.14 -10.42
N ILE A 306 -17.36 -2.53 -9.47
CA ILE A 306 -17.33 -2.90 -8.05
C ILE A 306 -17.95 -1.77 -7.26
N GLY A 307 -19.00 -2.06 -6.50
CA GLY A 307 -19.57 -1.16 -5.51
C GLY A 307 -19.25 -1.70 -4.12
N LEU A 308 -18.72 -0.87 -3.24
CA LEU A 308 -18.27 -1.26 -1.91
C LEU A 308 -19.02 -0.48 -0.82
N LEU A 309 -19.44 -1.20 0.21
CA LEU A 309 -19.70 -0.64 1.53
C LEU A 309 -18.47 -0.87 2.38
N GLN A 310 -17.93 0.20 2.96
CA GLN A 310 -16.70 0.17 3.73
C GLN A 310 -16.99 0.50 5.20
N THR A 311 -16.42 -0.26 6.12
CA THR A 311 -16.51 -0.02 7.56
C THR A 311 -15.14 -0.11 8.21
N GLY A 312 -14.89 0.72 9.22
CA GLY A 312 -13.63 0.74 9.96
C GLY A 312 -13.84 1.00 11.44
N LEU A 313 -13.12 0.25 12.27
CA LEU A 313 -12.98 0.49 13.68
C LEU A 313 -11.51 0.74 13.98
N MET A 314 -11.17 1.91 14.49
CA MET A 314 -9.79 2.33 14.75
C MET A 314 -9.62 2.76 16.18
N TRP A 315 -8.51 2.35 16.80
CA TRP A 315 -8.01 2.85 18.07
C TRP A 315 -6.67 3.54 17.84
N ASP A 316 -6.58 4.82 18.10
CA ASP A 316 -5.45 5.67 17.72
C ASP A 316 -5.00 6.54 18.88
N THR A 317 -3.82 6.24 19.42
CA THR A 317 -3.14 7.00 20.48
C THR A 317 -1.85 7.68 19.97
N ARG A 318 -1.64 7.73 18.67
CA ARG A 318 -0.48 8.41 18.07
C ARG A 318 -0.52 9.90 18.37
N ASP A 319 0.66 10.46 18.62
CA ASP A 319 0.84 11.90 18.89
C ASP A 319 0.69 12.78 17.63
N LEU A 320 1.16 12.31 16.47
CA LEU A 320 1.06 13.02 15.20
C LEU A 320 0.82 12.01 14.09
N GLU A 321 -0.35 12.03 13.45
CA GLU A 321 -0.73 11.01 12.45
C GLU A 321 0.27 10.88 11.29
N PRO A 322 0.78 11.96 10.65
CA PRO A 322 1.71 11.83 9.53
C PRO A 322 3.14 11.40 9.90
N ASP A 323 3.64 11.72 11.11
CA ASP A 323 5.00 11.39 11.57
C ASP A 323 5.00 11.00 13.05
N PRO A 324 4.41 9.86 13.42
CA PRO A 324 4.28 9.46 14.81
C PRO A 324 5.62 9.22 15.49
N SER A 325 5.74 9.68 16.74
CA SER A 325 6.90 9.39 17.57
C SER A 325 6.61 8.47 18.74
N ARG A 326 5.36 8.35 19.13
CA ARG A 326 4.87 7.49 20.21
C ARG A 326 3.41 7.12 19.98
N GLY A 327 2.95 6.09 20.71
CA GLY A 327 1.58 5.62 20.67
C GLY A 327 1.38 4.43 19.75
N MET A 328 0.14 4.05 19.58
CA MET A 328 -0.26 2.92 18.74
C MET A 328 -1.46 3.29 17.86
N PHE A 329 -1.59 2.53 16.79
CA PHE A 329 -2.77 2.52 15.94
C PHE A 329 -3.20 1.07 15.73
N LEU A 330 -4.44 0.75 16.11
CA LEU A 330 -5.04 -0.56 15.85
C LEU A 330 -6.24 -0.37 14.96
N GLU A 331 -6.44 -1.24 14.01
CA GLU A 331 -7.51 -1.13 13.03
C GLU A 331 -8.11 -2.49 12.71
N TYR A 332 -9.43 -2.52 12.61
CA TYR A 332 -10.18 -3.49 11.86
C TYR A 332 -10.95 -2.77 10.75
N ALA A 333 -10.71 -3.18 9.51
CA ALA A 333 -11.38 -2.65 8.33
C ALA A 333 -12.10 -3.78 7.57
N GLN A 334 -13.24 -3.47 7.00
CA GLN A 334 -14.04 -4.39 6.22
C GLN A 334 -14.62 -3.72 4.99
N GLU A 335 -14.56 -4.41 3.86
CA GLU A 335 -15.28 -4.10 2.63
C GLU A 335 -16.29 -5.18 2.32
N ILE A 336 -17.47 -4.77 1.86
CA ILE A 336 -18.56 -5.65 1.44
C ILE A 336 -18.96 -5.23 0.02
N SER A 337 -18.85 -6.17 -0.90
CA SER A 337 -19.30 -6.04 -2.29
C SER A 337 -20.44 -7.02 -2.56
N ALA A 338 -21.55 -6.53 -3.09
CA ALA A 338 -22.70 -7.33 -3.44
C ALA A 338 -23.58 -6.58 -4.47
N THR A 339 -24.57 -7.23 -5.02
CA THR A 339 -25.49 -6.62 -6.00
C THR A 339 -26.20 -5.37 -5.46
N TRP A 340 -26.55 -5.34 -4.18
CA TRP A 340 -27.20 -4.19 -3.54
C TRP A 340 -26.27 -2.99 -3.33
N THR A 341 -24.93 -3.17 -3.35
CA THR A 341 -23.95 -2.07 -3.40
C THR A 341 -23.74 -1.55 -4.82
N GLY A 342 -24.43 -2.10 -5.83
CA GLY A 342 -24.25 -1.79 -7.25
C GLY A 342 -23.08 -2.53 -7.90
N SER A 343 -22.54 -3.57 -7.26
CA SER A 343 -21.44 -4.38 -7.77
C SER A 343 -21.91 -5.51 -8.71
N GLU A 344 -21.05 -5.89 -9.63
CA GLU A 344 -21.15 -7.12 -10.44
C GLU A 344 -20.51 -8.32 -9.73
N PHE A 345 -19.89 -8.10 -8.57
CA PHE A 345 -19.13 -9.08 -7.81
C PHE A 345 -19.72 -9.27 -6.40
N ASP A 346 -19.39 -10.41 -5.78
CA ASP A 346 -19.87 -10.80 -4.45
C ASP A 346 -18.70 -11.30 -3.61
N PHE A 347 -18.19 -10.42 -2.72
CA PHE A 347 -17.08 -10.73 -1.84
C PHE A 347 -17.06 -9.86 -0.58
N THR A 348 -16.25 -10.28 0.37
CA THR A 348 -15.89 -9.48 1.55
C THR A 348 -14.39 -9.50 1.74
N LYS A 349 -13.81 -8.33 2.06
CA LYS A 349 -12.43 -8.20 2.52
C LYS A 349 -12.39 -7.80 3.98
N HIS A 350 -11.36 -8.25 4.68
CA HIS A 350 -11.11 -7.93 6.08
C HIS A 350 -9.63 -7.63 6.26
N LEU A 351 -9.32 -6.56 6.98
CA LEU A 351 -7.98 -6.22 7.41
C LEU A 351 -7.96 -6.01 8.92
N VAL A 352 -7.01 -6.64 9.60
CA VAL A 352 -6.61 -6.31 10.96
C VAL A 352 -5.18 -5.83 10.90
N GLN A 353 -4.91 -4.63 11.40
CA GLN A 353 -3.53 -4.14 11.50
C GLN A 353 -3.25 -3.43 12.81
N GLY A 354 -1.99 -3.50 13.23
CA GLY A 354 -1.47 -2.77 14.37
C GLY A 354 -0.17 -2.08 14.03
N MET A 355 -0.04 -0.82 14.40
CA MET A 355 1.18 -0.02 14.26
C MET A 355 1.61 0.48 15.64
N PHE A 356 2.91 0.43 15.92
CA PHE A 356 3.47 0.82 17.21
C PHE A 356 4.66 1.75 17.00
N TYR A 357 4.71 2.80 17.81
CA TYR A 357 5.72 3.84 17.73
C TYR A 357 6.27 4.14 19.12
N GLN A 358 7.58 4.11 19.26
CA GLN A 358 8.24 4.38 20.53
C GLN A 358 9.59 5.09 20.32
N ARG A 359 9.82 6.16 21.05
CA ARG A 359 11.15 6.79 21.13
C ARG A 359 12.10 5.86 21.89
N VAL A 360 13.24 5.52 21.27
CA VAL A 360 14.15 4.47 21.81
C VAL A 360 15.52 4.98 22.22
N LEU A 361 15.90 6.21 21.85
CA LEU A 361 17.19 6.79 22.20
C LEU A 361 17.03 8.15 22.89
N PRO A 362 18.02 8.55 23.73
CA PRO A 362 18.03 9.88 24.35
C PRO A 362 17.97 11.00 23.30
N ASN A 363 17.32 12.10 23.63
CA ASN A 363 17.19 13.27 22.74
C ASN A 363 18.53 13.89 22.33
N SER A 364 19.64 13.60 23.04
CA SER A 364 21.00 14.05 22.70
C SER A 364 21.52 13.50 21.35
N LEU A 365 20.93 12.39 20.85
CA LEU A 365 21.26 11.78 19.56
C LEU A 365 20.22 12.09 18.47
N GLY A 366 19.31 13.05 18.72
CA GLY A 366 18.18 13.34 17.87
C GLY A 366 16.94 12.47 18.20
N ARG A 367 15.85 12.71 17.48
CA ARG A 367 14.61 11.95 17.64
C ARG A 367 14.74 10.61 16.90
N THR A 368 14.94 9.52 17.64
CA THR A 368 14.95 8.18 17.09
C THR A 368 13.72 7.42 17.55
N VAL A 369 12.94 6.91 16.60
CA VAL A 369 11.67 6.20 16.80
C VAL A 369 11.77 4.79 16.26
N PHE A 370 11.51 3.81 17.09
CA PHE A 370 11.19 2.46 16.65
C PHE A 370 9.74 2.45 16.19
N ALA A 371 9.51 2.08 14.92
CA ALA A 371 8.20 1.97 14.33
C ALA A 371 8.00 0.54 13.81
N SER A 372 6.84 -0.06 14.05
CA SER A 372 6.50 -1.38 13.52
C SER A 372 5.05 -1.45 13.10
N ARG A 373 4.77 -2.23 12.06
CA ARG A 373 3.44 -2.58 11.58
C ARG A 373 3.31 -4.08 11.43
N PHE A 374 2.15 -4.60 11.83
CA PHE A 374 1.71 -5.96 11.55
C PHE A 374 0.33 -5.89 10.94
N ALA A 375 0.12 -6.59 9.82
CA ALA A 375 -1.15 -6.61 9.12
C ALA A 375 -1.51 -8.04 8.71
N LEU A 376 -2.80 -8.37 8.82
CA LEU A 376 -3.39 -9.62 8.39
C LEU A 376 -4.64 -9.31 7.58
N GLY A 377 -4.59 -9.61 6.29
CA GLY A 377 -5.71 -9.44 5.37
C GLY A 377 -6.36 -10.78 5.01
N TYR A 378 -7.64 -10.72 4.72
CA TYR A 378 -8.41 -11.88 4.26
C TYR A 378 -9.51 -11.46 3.30
N ILE A 379 -9.63 -12.17 2.17
CA ILE A 379 -10.70 -12.00 1.21
C ILE A 379 -11.42 -13.32 0.97
N ARG A 380 -12.75 -13.27 0.82
CA ARG A 380 -13.59 -14.41 0.45
C ARG A 380 -14.83 -13.95 -0.33
N GLY A 381 -15.38 -14.84 -1.16
CA GLY A 381 -16.61 -14.54 -1.90
C GLY A 381 -17.01 -15.66 -2.84
N ASN A 382 -18.11 -15.44 -3.56
CA ASN A 382 -18.62 -16.35 -4.57
C ASN A 382 -18.23 -15.89 -6.00
N ASN A 383 -17.83 -14.63 -6.16
CA ASN A 383 -17.31 -14.04 -7.39
C ASN A 383 -16.36 -12.89 -6.99
N ILE A 384 -15.07 -13.20 -6.89
CA ILE A 384 -14.05 -12.26 -6.42
C ILE A 384 -13.29 -11.73 -7.63
N PRO A 385 -13.31 -10.43 -7.93
CA PRO A 385 -12.46 -9.91 -9.00
C PRO A 385 -10.99 -10.10 -8.64
N PHE A 386 -10.20 -10.58 -9.60
CA PHE A 386 -8.79 -10.89 -9.33
C PHE A 386 -7.99 -9.67 -8.87
N THR A 387 -8.37 -8.47 -9.29
CA THR A 387 -7.77 -7.19 -8.88
C THR A 387 -7.91 -6.93 -7.39
N GLU A 388 -9.03 -7.34 -6.78
CA GLU A 388 -9.30 -7.17 -5.37
C GLU A 388 -8.51 -8.12 -4.46
N VAL A 389 -8.02 -9.23 -5.02
CA VAL A 389 -7.06 -10.11 -4.32
C VAL A 389 -5.67 -9.47 -4.24
N LEU A 390 -5.41 -8.48 -5.09
CA LEU A 390 -4.15 -7.74 -5.18
C LEU A 390 -4.15 -6.43 -4.36
N ASP A 391 -5.17 -6.23 -3.52
CA ASP A 391 -5.31 -5.07 -2.65
C ASP A 391 -5.76 -5.46 -1.24
N LEU A 392 -5.15 -4.84 -0.23
CA LEU A 392 -5.58 -4.88 1.17
C LEU A 392 -6.05 -3.48 1.57
N TRP A 393 -7.34 -3.28 1.56
CA TRP A 393 -7.89 -2.00 1.94
C TRP A 393 -7.87 -1.80 3.46
N GLY A 394 -7.50 -0.58 3.90
CA GLY A 394 -7.57 -0.11 5.27
C GLY A 394 -8.40 1.17 5.38
N ALA A 395 -9.12 1.32 6.48
CA ALA A 395 -9.94 2.50 6.76
C ALA A 395 -9.10 3.71 7.20
N SER A 396 -7.81 3.50 7.49
CA SER A 396 -6.88 4.56 7.82
C SER A 396 -6.47 5.37 6.59
N GLU A 397 -5.94 6.54 6.84
CA GLU A 397 -5.46 7.44 5.80
C GLU A 397 -4.41 6.77 4.90
N GLY A 398 -4.54 6.99 3.61
CA GLY A 398 -3.56 6.56 2.62
C GLY A 398 -3.94 5.38 1.75
N GLY A 399 -5.18 4.91 1.84
CA GLY A 399 -5.72 3.87 0.95
C GLY A 399 -5.16 2.48 1.20
N GLY A 400 -5.38 1.59 0.25
CA GLY A 400 -5.01 0.18 0.31
C GLY A 400 -3.50 -0.05 0.46
N ILE A 401 -3.18 -1.17 1.06
CA ILE A 401 -1.84 -1.75 1.01
C ILE A 401 -1.84 -2.66 -0.21
N PRO A 402 -1.06 -2.40 -1.27
CA PRO A 402 -0.91 -3.38 -2.33
C PRO A 402 -0.50 -4.70 -1.70
N VAL A 403 -1.08 -5.78 -2.17
CA VAL A 403 -0.67 -7.11 -1.74
C VAL A 403 0.84 -7.25 -1.89
N LEU A 404 1.44 -8.14 -1.15
CA LEU A 404 2.88 -8.22 -0.91
C LEU A 404 3.76 -7.92 -2.14
N GLY A 405 4.53 -6.86 -2.00
CA GLY A 405 5.38 -6.23 -3.01
C GLY A 405 5.13 -4.74 -3.11
N GLY A 406 6.12 -3.98 -3.64
CA GLY A 406 6.01 -2.54 -3.83
C GLY A 406 6.23 -1.69 -2.59
N ALA A 407 6.08 -0.39 -2.77
CA ALA A 407 6.53 0.65 -1.84
C ALA A 407 5.88 0.61 -0.44
N ARG A 408 4.71 0.00 -0.28
CA ARG A 408 3.95 -0.01 0.98
C ARG A 408 3.93 -1.36 1.68
N ALA A 409 4.49 -2.42 1.08
CA ALA A 409 4.48 -3.77 1.64
C ALA A 409 5.89 -4.36 1.74
N LEU A 410 6.30 -5.20 0.80
CA LEU A 410 7.64 -5.77 0.70
C LEU A 410 8.45 -4.97 -0.31
N ARG A 411 9.18 -3.95 0.15
CA ARG A 411 9.86 -2.96 -0.70
C ARG A 411 10.97 -3.54 -1.60
N GLY A 412 11.44 -4.75 -1.33
CA GLY A 412 12.44 -5.43 -2.18
C GLY A 412 11.84 -6.29 -3.31
N TYR A 413 10.50 -6.37 -3.41
CA TYR A 413 9.79 -7.16 -4.42
C TYR A 413 8.87 -6.27 -5.25
N ARG A 414 8.62 -6.64 -6.51
CA ARG A 414 7.70 -5.93 -7.40
C ARG A 414 6.29 -5.85 -6.80
N GLU A 415 5.59 -4.79 -7.13
CA GLU A 415 4.20 -4.59 -6.74
C GLU A 415 3.32 -5.74 -7.23
N GLY A 416 2.43 -6.25 -6.38
CA GLY A 416 1.58 -7.38 -6.71
C GLY A 416 2.29 -8.73 -6.90
N ARG A 417 3.57 -8.85 -6.51
CA ARG A 417 4.37 -10.08 -6.72
C ARG A 417 3.78 -11.30 -6.03
N PHE A 418 3.19 -11.12 -4.86
CA PHE A 418 2.59 -12.21 -4.09
C PHE A 418 1.16 -11.85 -3.70
N ALA A 419 0.20 -12.64 -4.18
CA ALA A 419 -1.22 -12.46 -3.91
C ALA A 419 -1.84 -13.77 -3.41
N GLY A 420 -2.76 -13.70 -2.47
CA GLY A 420 -3.45 -14.85 -1.90
C GLY A 420 -4.67 -14.48 -1.09
N MET A 421 -5.45 -15.48 -0.69
CA MET A 421 -6.70 -15.27 0.03
C MET A 421 -6.47 -14.76 1.47
N VAL A 422 -5.34 -15.12 2.07
CA VAL A 422 -4.88 -14.61 3.36
C VAL A 422 -3.48 -14.03 3.17
N THR A 423 -3.26 -12.82 3.66
CA THR A 423 -1.99 -12.09 3.54
C THR A 423 -1.51 -11.66 4.91
N ALA A 424 -0.28 -12.02 5.26
CA ALA A 424 0.39 -11.56 6.47
C ALA A 424 1.60 -10.69 6.13
N LEU A 425 1.70 -9.52 6.78
CA LEU A 425 2.75 -8.53 6.54
C LEU A 425 3.29 -7.99 7.86
N ALA A 426 4.59 -7.81 7.93
CA ALA A 426 5.29 -7.13 9.01
C ALA A 426 6.32 -6.14 8.44
N ASN A 427 6.34 -4.93 8.97
CA ASN A 427 7.36 -3.93 8.66
C ASN A 427 7.95 -3.39 9.95
N ILE A 428 9.26 -3.22 9.99
CA ILE A 428 9.99 -2.64 11.12
C ILE A 428 10.90 -1.55 10.57
N GLU A 429 10.86 -0.36 11.19
CA GLU A 429 11.67 0.79 10.83
C GLU A 429 12.33 1.40 12.08
N LEU A 430 13.56 1.85 11.96
CA LEU A 430 14.21 2.71 12.94
C LEU A 430 14.37 4.10 12.34
N ARG A 431 13.46 5.03 12.69
CA ARG A 431 13.40 6.39 12.13
C ARG A 431 14.26 7.33 12.94
N SER A 432 15.47 7.64 12.47
CA SER A 432 16.44 8.50 13.19
C SER A 432 16.54 9.86 12.54
N ARG A 433 15.97 10.88 13.18
CA ARG A 433 16.09 12.28 12.74
C ARG A 433 17.46 12.82 13.11
N PHE A 434 18.25 13.17 12.08
CA PHE A 434 19.63 13.62 12.27
C PHE A 434 19.83 15.11 11.98
N TYR A 435 18.92 15.75 11.24
CA TYR A 435 19.01 17.16 10.89
C TYR A 435 17.66 17.80 10.75
N GLN A 436 17.52 19.06 11.14
CA GLN A 436 16.33 19.86 10.90
C GLN A 436 16.72 21.32 10.66
N THR A 437 15.95 22.00 9.82
CA THR A 437 16.18 23.40 9.47
C THR A 437 14.88 24.07 9.06
N THR A 438 14.89 25.40 9.05
CA THR A 438 13.78 26.20 8.52
C THR A 438 14.29 27.10 7.41
N ILE A 439 13.78 26.93 6.20
CA ILE A 439 14.16 27.69 5.02
C ILE A 439 12.90 28.34 4.47
N MET A 440 12.90 29.67 4.26
CA MET A 440 11.75 30.42 3.75
C MET A 440 10.44 30.13 4.52
N ASN A 441 10.50 30.08 5.84
CA ASN A 441 9.39 29.72 6.72
C ASN A 441 8.82 28.29 6.49
N GLN A 442 9.60 27.40 5.86
CA GLN A 442 9.26 26.00 5.71
C GLN A 442 10.15 25.17 6.65
N HIS A 443 9.54 24.45 7.57
CA HIS A 443 10.27 23.53 8.45
C HIS A 443 10.57 22.21 7.74
N MET A 444 11.82 21.79 7.78
CA MET A 444 12.30 20.56 7.14
C MET A 444 13.09 19.73 8.15
N ALA A 445 12.70 18.45 8.30
CA ALA A 445 13.42 17.51 9.17
C ALA A 445 13.82 16.26 8.38
N PHE A 446 15.10 15.92 8.47
CA PHE A 446 15.70 14.81 7.72
C PHE A 446 15.94 13.61 8.65
N SER A 447 15.54 12.42 8.20
CA SER A 447 15.73 11.19 8.96
C SER A 447 16.33 10.09 8.09
N ALA A 448 17.20 9.28 8.68
CA ALA A 448 17.67 8.03 8.11
C ALA A 448 16.83 6.88 8.68
N VAL A 449 16.48 5.91 7.85
CA VAL A 449 15.54 4.84 8.21
C VAL A 449 16.01 3.48 7.68
N PRO A 450 16.88 2.76 8.41
CA PRO A 450 17.03 1.33 8.17
C PRO A 450 15.73 0.60 8.47
N PHE A 451 15.42 -0.43 7.65
CA PHE A 451 14.17 -1.16 7.77
C PHE A 451 14.28 -2.63 7.37
N LEU A 452 13.32 -3.41 7.82
CA LEU A 452 13.12 -4.80 7.45
C LEU A 452 11.64 -5.03 7.19
N ASP A 453 11.32 -5.60 6.02
CA ASP A 453 9.97 -6.03 5.66
C ASP A 453 9.92 -7.55 5.58
N ALA A 454 8.83 -8.15 6.04
CA ALA A 454 8.57 -9.58 5.98
C ALA A 454 7.10 -9.85 5.68
N GLY A 455 6.80 -10.84 4.85
CA GLY A 455 5.42 -11.19 4.55
C GLY A 455 5.27 -12.50 3.81
N ARG A 456 4.03 -13.00 3.83
CA ARG A 456 3.66 -14.23 3.14
C ARG A 456 2.17 -14.24 2.83
N VAL A 457 1.81 -14.89 1.73
CA VAL A 457 0.41 -15.18 1.35
C VAL A 457 0.08 -16.65 1.61
N TYR A 458 -1.21 -16.93 1.79
CA TYR A 458 -1.72 -18.28 2.04
C TYR A 458 -3.03 -18.47 1.29
N ASP A 459 -3.37 -19.71 0.97
CA ASP A 459 -4.62 -20.07 0.34
C ASP A 459 -5.79 -20.06 1.35
N SER A 460 -5.51 -20.38 2.61
CA SER A 460 -6.46 -20.34 3.72
C SER A 460 -5.78 -20.10 5.07
N PHE A 461 -6.57 -19.81 6.11
CA PHE A 461 -6.05 -19.72 7.48
C PHE A 461 -5.46 -21.06 7.97
N GLY A 462 -5.94 -22.20 7.44
CA GLY A 462 -5.43 -23.53 7.79
C GLY A 462 -3.98 -23.76 7.35
N ASP A 463 -3.54 -23.05 6.30
CA ASP A 463 -2.22 -23.18 5.68
C ASP A 463 -1.17 -22.26 6.32
N MET A 464 -1.56 -21.47 7.33
CA MET A 464 -0.65 -20.49 7.94
C MET A 464 0.55 -21.18 8.60
N SER A 465 1.74 -20.84 8.13
CA SER A 465 3.04 -21.32 8.63
C SER A 465 4.09 -20.20 8.53
N LEU A 466 5.23 -20.42 9.14
CA LEU A 466 6.39 -19.52 9.02
C LEU A 466 7.37 -19.94 7.90
N ASP A 467 7.04 -21.00 7.15
CA ASP A 467 7.89 -21.47 6.06
C ASP A 467 7.81 -20.51 4.86
N ASN A 468 8.91 -20.33 4.17
CA ASN A 468 9.00 -19.51 2.96
C ASN A 468 8.47 -18.07 3.12
N ILE A 469 8.69 -17.46 4.30
CA ILE A 469 8.42 -16.03 4.48
C ILE A 469 9.37 -15.25 3.59
N LYS A 470 8.83 -14.32 2.82
CA LYS A 470 9.62 -13.39 2.01
C LYS A 470 10.10 -12.24 2.89
N VAL A 471 11.40 -11.94 2.82
CA VAL A 471 12.05 -10.92 3.66
C VAL A 471 12.91 -10.03 2.78
N ASN A 472 12.91 -8.73 3.05
CA ASN A 472 13.83 -7.80 2.43
C ASN A 472 14.32 -6.73 3.42
N PRO A 473 15.62 -6.54 3.57
CA PRO A 473 16.21 -5.39 4.22
C PRO A 473 16.26 -4.18 3.28
N GLY A 474 16.34 -2.99 3.87
CA GLY A 474 16.56 -1.77 3.12
C GLY A 474 16.98 -0.60 4.00
N ILE A 475 17.23 0.52 3.33
CA ILE A 475 17.55 1.80 3.95
C ILE A 475 16.79 2.91 3.24
N GLY A 476 16.31 3.88 4.00
CA GLY A 476 15.58 5.01 3.45
C GLY A 476 16.02 6.34 4.03
N LEU A 477 15.71 7.40 3.30
CA LEU A 477 15.75 8.78 3.76
C LEU A 477 14.33 9.33 3.82
N ARG A 478 14.07 10.18 4.80
CA ARG A 478 12.81 10.89 4.96
C ARG A 478 13.07 12.38 5.07
N LEU A 479 12.22 13.15 4.42
CA LEU A 479 12.10 14.58 4.61
C LEU A 479 10.68 14.87 5.11
N ALA A 480 10.54 15.23 6.39
CA ALA A 480 9.30 15.76 6.91
C ALA A 480 9.24 17.28 6.63
N TRP A 481 8.33 17.68 5.74
CA TRP A 481 8.14 19.06 5.31
C TRP A 481 6.87 19.61 5.95
N ASN A 482 7.05 20.65 6.79
CA ASN A 482 5.99 21.22 7.65
C ASN A 482 5.19 20.14 8.43
N GLN A 483 5.85 19.01 8.75
CA GLN A 483 5.33 17.88 9.53
C GLN A 483 4.21 17.06 8.86
N ALA A 484 3.39 17.67 8.00
CA ALA A 484 2.26 17.02 7.37
C ALA A 484 2.61 16.36 6.04
N THR A 485 3.68 16.78 5.38
CA THR A 485 4.16 16.19 4.12
C THR A 485 5.45 15.42 4.36
N ILE A 486 5.40 14.12 4.19
CA ILE A 486 6.58 13.26 4.30
C ILE A 486 7.01 12.86 2.91
N LEU A 487 8.25 13.18 2.54
CA LEU A 487 8.89 12.66 1.34
C LEU A 487 9.80 11.51 1.72
N ARG A 488 9.69 10.42 1.00
CA ARG A 488 10.37 9.16 1.26
C ARG A 488 11.19 8.70 0.06
N MET A 489 12.44 8.36 0.30
CA MET A 489 13.34 7.70 -0.63
C MET A 489 13.79 6.39 0.00
N ASP A 490 13.43 5.25 -0.57
CA ASP A 490 13.78 3.92 -0.06
C ASP A 490 14.56 3.13 -1.10
N TYR A 491 15.61 2.47 -0.66
CA TYR A 491 16.28 1.41 -1.39
C TYR A 491 16.13 0.10 -0.63
N ALA A 492 15.58 -0.92 -1.29
CA ALA A 492 15.38 -2.24 -0.73
C ALA A 492 15.90 -3.32 -1.67
N ARG A 493 16.37 -4.43 -1.09
CA ARG A 493 16.88 -5.57 -1.85
C ARG A 493 16.27 -6.87 -1.34
N SER A 494 15.86 -7.71 -2.29
CA SER A 494 15.40 -9.07 -2.05
C SER A 494 16.25 -10.10 -2.81
N ALA A 495 15.83 -11.36 -2.77
CA ALA A 495 16.41 -12.43 -3.59
C ALA A 495 16.11 -12.22 -5.10
N GLU A 496 14.95 -11.61 -5.43
CA GLU A 496 14.48 -11.46 -6.80
C GLU A 496 14.86 -10.12 -7.44
N ASP A 497 14.92 -9.02 -6.62
CA ASP A 497 15.09 -7.68 -7.18
C ASP A 497 15.77 -6.71 -6.19
N ALA A 498 16.14 -5.55 -6.71
CA ALA A 498 16.54 -4.39 -5.95
C ALA A 498 15.76 -3.18 -6.46
N GLN A 499 15.04 -2.50 -5.57
CA GLN A 499 14.13 -1.43 -5.95
C GLN A 499 14.47 -0.13 -5.23
N PHE A 500 14.23 0.97 -5.93
CA PHE A 500 14.30 2.32 -5.41
C PHE A 500 12.93 2.98 -5.53
N PHE A 501 12.47 3.59 -4.46
CA PHE A 501 11.20 4.31 -4.42
C PHE A 501 11.41 5.77 -4.02
N PHE A 502 10.68 6.63 -4.69
CA PHE A 502 10.51 8.04 -4.36
C PHE A 502 9.02 8.32 -4.25
N VAL A 503 8.51 8.42 -3.04
CA VAL A 503 7.06 8.48 -2.77
C VAL A 503 6.74 9.41 -1.59
N PHE A 504 5.48 9.82 -1.50
CA PHE A 504 4.99 10.59 -0.36
C PHE A 504 4.34 9.69 0.70
N GLY A 505 4.42 10.15 1.96
CA GLY A 505 3.97 9.42 3.13
C GLY A 505 5.00 8.42 3.67
N HIS A 506 4.82 7.99 4.91
CA HIS A 506 5.54 6.85 5.46
C HIS A 506 5.05 5.53 4.82
N THR A 507 5.75 4.43 5.07
CA THR A 507 5.29 3.10 4.66
C THR A 507 4.01 2.72 5.42
N PHE A 508 3.94 3.16 6.70
CA PHE A 508 2.82 2.98 7.62
C PHE A 508 2.85 4.04 8.72
#